data_183b211ad687bd5bf98e563071aa0649
#
_entry.id   183b211ad687bd5bf98e563071aa0649
#
_cell.length_a   1.000
_cell.length_b   1.000
_cell.length_c   1.000
_cell.angle_alpha   90.00
_cell.angle_beta   90.00
_cell.angle_gamma   90.00
#
_symmetry.space_group_name_H-M   'P 1'
#
loop_
_entity.id
_entity.type
_entity.pdbx_description
1 polymer ?
#
loop_
_entity_poly.entity_id
_entity_poly.type
_entity_poly.pdbx_seq_one_letter_code
_entity_poly.pdbx_strand_id
1 'polypeptide(L)'
;YIIVLGAQVKESGPSVVLRYRLDRAVSYLKENDNTLVIVSGGKGINEPATEASVMKEYLVNNGINENRIIIEDKSNTTKENLINSKKLISDNKTIGIVTNNFHMYRALLIGKKYKVNAVGIPSKSNSYYLPNNLLREVFAYIKFIILG
;
A
#
# COMPACT_ATOMS: atom_id res chain seq x y z
N TYR A 1 11.12 -1.19 7.98
CA TYR A 1 10.12 -0.40 7.23
C TYR A 1 9.01 -1.29 6.69
N ILE A 2 7.78 -0.76 6.71
CA ILE A 2 6.68 -1.31 5.92
C ILE A 2 6.13 -0.21 5.00
N ILE A 3 5.58 -0.62 3.86
CA ILE A 3 4.91 0.27 2.92
C ILE A 3 3.44 -0.16 2.86
N VAL A 4 2.51 0.75 3.12
CA VAL A 4 1.09 0.51 2.88
C VAL A 4 0.75 1.08 1.51
N LEU A 5 0.36 0.20 0.60
CA LEU A 5 -0.03 0.62 -0.75
C LEU A 5 -1.42 1.24 -0.72
N GLY A 6 -1.53 2.44 -1.28
CA GLY A 6 -2.79 3.15 -1.37
C GLY A 6 -3.85 2.46 -2.20
N ALA A 7 -5.07 2.81 -1.96
CA ALA A 7 -6.24 2.42 -2.71
C ALA A 7 -7.24 3.57 -2.65
N GLN A 8 -8.40 3.41 -3.27
CA GLN A 8 -9.39 4.47 -3.40
C GLN A 8 -9.76 5.12 -2.06
N VAL A 9 -9.80 6.44 -2.07
CA VAL A 9 -10.33 7.29 -1.00
C VAL A 9 -11.66 7.88 -1.47
N LYS A 10 -12.66 7.81 -0.61
CA LYS A 10 -14.00 8.38 -0.82
C LYS A 10 -14.20 9.59 0.07
N GLU A 11 -15.26 10.36 -0.17
CA GLU A 11 -15.63 11.49 0.69
C GLU A 11 -15.85 11.09 2.15
N SER A 12 -16.36 9.88 2.36
CA SER A 12 -16.59 9.32 3.70
C SER A 12 -15.31 8.76 4.37
N GLY A 13 -14.17 8.80 3.67
CA GLY A 13 -12.90 8.27 4.17
C GLY A 13 -12.33 7.16 3.28
N PRO A 14 -11.45 6.31 3.81
CA PRO A 14 -10.87 5.23 3.03
C PRO A 14 -11.93 4.22 2.58
N SER A 15 -11.76 3.70 1.36
CA SER A 15 -12.58 2.58 0.87
C SER A 15 -12.43 1.36 1.78
N VAL A 16 -13.34 0.39 1.66
CA VAL A 16 -13.26 -0.85 2.43
C VAL A 16 -11.93 -1.57 2.19
N VAL A 17 -11.49 -1.62 0.94
CA VAL A 17 -10.20 -2.22 0.57
C VAL A 17 -9.03 -1.53 1.28
N LEU A 18 -9.00 -0.22 1.24
CA LEU A 18 -7.94 0.56 1.91
C LEU A 18 -8.00 0.40 3.43
N ARG A 19 -9.19 0.38 4.00
CA ARG A 19 -9.35 0.20 5.45
C ARG A 19 -8.80 -1.16 5.91
N TYR A 20 -9.01 -2.23 5.16
CA TYR A 20 -8.41 -3.53 5.50
C TYR A 20 -6.88 -3.48 5.50
N ARG A 21 -6.28 -2.78 4.53
CA ARG A 21 -4.82 -2.59 4.52
C ARG A 21 -4.36 -1.81 5.75
N LEU A 22 -5.06 -0.73 6.08
CA LEU A 22 -4.71 0.11 7.22
C LEU A 22 -4.89 -0.64 8.56
N ASP A 23 -5.94 -1.41 8.71
CA ASP A 23 -6.14 -2.22 9.91
C ASP A 23 -5.02 -3.26 10.09
N ARG A 24 -4.57 -3.86 8.99
CA ARG A 24 -3.43 -4.78 9.03
C ARG A 24 -2.15 -4.07 9.42
N ALA A 25 -1.93 -2.86 8.88
CA ALA A 25 -0.77 -2.04 9.23
C ALA A 25 -0.79 -1.64 10.71
N VAL A 26 -1.94 -1.22 11.24
CA VAL A 26 -2.09 -0.88 12.66
C VAL A 26 -1.70 -2.06 13.54
N SER A 27 -2.24 -3.25 13.24
CA SER A 27 -1.92 -4.47 13.98
C SER A 27 -0.43 -4.77 13.96
N TYR A 28 0.19 -4.72 12.79
CA TYR A 28 1.62 -4.96 12.63
C TYR A 28 2.47 -3.94 13.40
N LEU A 29 2.12 -2.66 13.30
CA LEU A 29 2.88 -1.58 13.94
C LEU A 29 2.77 -1.59 15.47
N LYS A 30 1.65 -2.08 16.02
CA LYS A 30 1.49 -2.25 17.47
C LYS A 30 2.31 -3.40 18.01
N GLU A 31 2.56 -4.43 17.20
CA GLU A 31 3.39 -5.57 17.57
C GLU A 31 4.89 -5.31 17.31
N ASN A 32 5.24 -4.29 16.54
CA ASN A 32 6.61 -3.99 16.11
C ASN A 32 6.90 -2.50 16.32
N ASP A 33 7.22 -2.12 17.54
CA ASP A 33 7.34 -0.71 17.97
C ASP A 33 8.41 0.09 17.23
N ASN A 34 9.45 -0.58 16.72
CA ASN A 34 10.56 0.08 16.04
C ASN A 34 10.37 0.20 14.52
N THR A 35 9.26 -0.29 13.99
CA THR A 35 8.99 -0.23 12.57
C THR A 35 8.46 1.14 12.16
N LEU A 36 9.01 1.69 11.08
CA LEU A 36 8.50 2.89 10.42
C LEU A 36 7.57 2.48 9.28
N VAL A 37 6.54 3.27 9.05
CA VAL A 37 5.56 3.02 7.99
C VAL A 37 5.59 4.13 6.96
N ILE A 38 5.68 3.74 5.68
CA ILE A 38 5.47 4.65 4.56
C ILE A 38 4.05 4.41 4.05
N VAL A 39 3.25 5.47 4.06
CA VAL A 39 1.92 5.46 3.44
C VAL A 39 2.07 6.06 2.04
N SER A 40 1.77 5.25 1.01
CA SER A 40 2.12 5.57 -0.36
C SER A 40 0.89 5.63 -1.26
N GLY A 41 0.63 6.80 -1.82
CA GLY A 41 -0.46 7.01 -2.76
C GLY A 41 -0.75 8.49 -2.98
N GLY A 42 -0.85 8.88 -4.25
CA GLY A 42 -1.20 10.24 -4.67
C GLY A 42 -2.71 10.49 -4.66
N LYS A 43 -3.13 11.55 -5.33
CA LYS A 43 -4.53 11.91 -5.47
C LYS A 43 -5.06 11.40 -6.81
N GLY A 44 -6.05 10.53 -6.78
CA GLY A 44 -6.76 10.08 -7.96
C GLY A 44 -7.70 11.17 -8.52
N ILE A 45 -8.18 10.98 -9.74
CA ILE A 45 -8.99 11.97 -10.47
C ILE A 45 -10.25 12.39 -9.68
N ASN A 46 -10.90 11.43 -9.02
CA ASN A 46 -12.15 11.66 -8.29
C ASN A 46 -11.97 11.56 -6.77
N GLU A 47 -10.75 11.72 -6.28
CA GLU A 47 -10.48 11.62 -4.85
C GLU A 47 -10.45 13.01 -4.21
N PRO A 48 -11.02 13.18 -3.00
CA PRO A 48 -11.05 14.46 -2.30
C PRO A 48 -9.70 14.87 -1.70
N ALA A 49 -8.79 13.92 -1.52
CA ALA A 49 -7.48 14.13 -0.92
C ALA A 49 -6.49 13.09 -1.44
N THR A 50 -5.20 13.26 -1.13
CA THR A 50 -4.22 12.22 -1.44
C THR A 50 -4.50 10.98 -0.59
N GLU A 51 -4.26 9.81 -1.17
CA GLU A 51 -4.41 8.55 -0.45
C GLU A 51 -3.49 8.52 0.77
N ALA A 52 -2.25 9.00 0.60
CA ALA A 52 -1.28 9.03 1.69
C ALA A 52 -1.74 9.88 2.89
N SER A 53 -2.35 11.04 2.64
CA SER A 53 -2.84 11.90 3.73
C SER A 53 -3.97 11.25 4.52
N VAL A 54 -4.89 10.59 3.84
CA VAL A 54 -6.00 9.85 4.47
C VAL A 54 -5.48 8.65 5.26
N MET A 55 -4.51 7.94 4.71
CA MET A 55 -3.88 6.82 5.41
C MET A 55 -3.17 7.28 6.68
N LYS A 56 -2.43 8.38 6.62
CA LYS A 56 -1.77 8.94 7.80
C LYS A 56 -2.78 9.29 8.88
N GLU A 57 -3.85 9.99 8.53
CA GLU A 57 -4.90 10.36 9.48
C GLU A 57 -5.49 9.11 10.16
N TYR A 58 -5.78 8.07 9.38
CA TYR A 58 -6.31 6.82 9.91
C TYR A 58 -5.35 6.17 10.93
N LEU A 59 -4.07 6.09 10.58
CA LEU A 59 -3.07 5.48 11.46
C LEU A 59 -2.92 6.28 12.77
N VAL A 60 -2.88 7.61 12.70
CA VAL A 60 -2.80 8.46 13.89
C VAL A 60 -4.04 8.28 14.77
N ASN A 61 -5.22 8.25 14.17
CA ASN A 61 -6.48 8.06 14.91
C ASN A 61 -6.57 6.67 15.56
N ASN A 62 -5.81 5.71 15.09
CA ASN A 62 -5.74 4.36 15.65
C ASN A 62 -4.50 4.14 16.55
N GLY A 63 -3.88 5.21 17.00
CA GLY A 63 -2.85 5.16 18.04
C GLY A 63 -1.42 5.00 17.55
N ILE A 64 -1.15 5.14 16.25
CA ILE A 64 0.20 5.11 15.72
C ILE A 64 0.82 6.52 15.84
N ASN A 65 1.99 6.60 16.46
CA ASN A 65 2.70 7.87 16.62
C ASN A 65 3.05 8.47 15.25
N GLU A 66 2.75 9.74 15.07
CA GLU A 66 3.02 10.47 13.83
C GLU A 66 4.48 10.40 13.41
N ASN A 67 5.41 10.38 14.35
CA ASN A 67 6.85 10.28 14.09
C ASN A 67 7.27 8.97 13.39
N ARG A 68 6.40 7.97 13.38
CA ARG A 68 6.64 6.69 12.73
C ARG A 68 6.10 6.64 11.30
N ILE A 69 5.42 7.69 10.85
CA ILE A 69 4.69 7.70 9.58
C ILE A 69 5.40 8.61 8.58
N ILE A 70 5.75 8.06 7.43
CA ILE A 70 6.37 8.78 6.31
C ILE A 70 5.36 8.85 5.18
N ILE A 71 5.16 10.04 4.62
CA ILE A 71 4.21 10.24 3.52
C ILE A 71 4.93 10.18 2.18
N GLU A 72 4.38 9.39 1.25
CA GLU A 72 4.70 9.42 -0.17
C GLU A 72 3.40 9.68 -0.94
N ASP A 73 3.20 10.87 -1.44
CA ASP A 73 1.92 11.34 -2.02
C ASP A 73 1.97 11.66 -3.52
N LYS A 74 3.00 11.19 -4.22
CA LYS A 74 3.19 11.48 -5.65
C LYS A 74 2.81 10.34 -6.58
N SER A 75 2.66 9.13 -6.06
CA SER A 75 2.47 7.92 -6.85
C SER A 75 1.03 7.74 -7.31
N ASN A 76 0.87 7.35 -8.57
CA ASN A 76 -0.43 7.01 -9.18
C ASN A 76 -0.53 5.53 -9.60
N THR A 77 0.56 4.78 -9.51
CA THR A 77 0.60 3.36 -9.87
C THR A 77 1.34 2.57 -8.80
N THR A 78 1.13 1.26 -8.76
CA THR A 78 1.85 0.38 -7.83
C THR A 78 3.36 0.45 -8.05
N LYS A 79 3.80 0.52 -9.31
CA LYS A 79 5.21 0.71 -9.65
C LYS A 79 5.78 1.98 -8.99
N GLU A 80 5.09 3.10 -9.15
CA GLU A 80 5.50 4.36 -8.56
C GLU A 80 5.49 4.30 -7.04
N ASN A 81 4.46 3.69 -6.44
CA ASN A 81 4.39 3.48 -5.00
C ASN A 81 5.68 2.84 -4.46
N LEU A 82 6.12 1.77 -5.10
CA LEU A 82 7.30 1.03 -4.65
C LEU A 82 8.60 1.78 -4.93
N ILE A 83 8.74 2.37 -6.12
CA ILE A 83 9.96 3.11 -6.49
C ILE A 83 10.11 4.37 -5.63
N ASN A 84 9.05 5.15 -5.49
CA ASN A 84 9.10 6.40 -4.73
C ASN A 84 9.27 6.14 -3.23
N SER A 85 8.63 5.11 -2.70
CA SER A 85 8.82 4.73 -1.30
C SER A 85 10.24 4.25 -1.03
N LYS A 86 10.82 3.46 -1.94
CA LYS A 86 12.22 3.01 -1.80
C LYS A 86 13.19 4.17 -1.67
N LYS A 87 12.96 5.27 -2.38
CA LYS A 87 13.82 6.47 -2.30
C LYS A 87 13.80 7.13 -0.91
N LEU A 88 12.77 6.89 -0.12
CA LEU A 88 12.62 7.45 1.22
C LEU A 88 13.25 6.56 2.31
N ILE A 89 13.72 5.39 1.94
CA ILE A 89 14.32 4.41 2.85
C ILE A 89 15.83 4.45 2.66
N SER A 90 16.55 4.60 3.76
CA SER A 90 18.02 4.49 3.74
C SER A 90 18.40 3.00 3.75
N ASP A 91 19.27 2.60 2.83
CA ASP A 91 19.89 1.29 2.72
C ASP A 91 19.03 0.15 2.12
N ASN A 92 19.70 -0.97 1.85
CA ASN A 92 19.14 -2.20 1.24
C ASN A 92 18.41 -3.06 2.28
N LYS A 93 17.47 -2.46 3.03
CA LYS A 93 16.71 -3.21 4.04
C LYS A 93 15.57 -3.98 3.39
N THR A 94 15.18 -5.08 4.01
CA THR A 94 13.95 -5.79 3.68
C THR A 94 12.75 -4.93 4.07
N ILE A 95 11.80 -4.80 3.15
CA ILE A 95 10.62 -3.94 3.29
C ILE A 95 9.37 -4.83 3.30
N GLY A 96 8.50 -4.63 4.27
CA GLY A 96 7.20 -5.28 4.25
C GLY A 96 6.22 -4.49 3.38
N ILE A 97 5.53 -5.17 2.45
CA ILE A 97 4.48 -4.54 1.64
C ILE A 97 3.13 -4.96 2.19
N VAL A 98 2.32 -3.97 2.61
CA VAL A 98 0.94 -4.19 3.08
C VAL A 98 -0.02 -3.90 1.94
N THR A 99 -0.67 -4.93 1.46
CA THR A 99 -1.72 -4.86 0.45
C THR A 99 -2.64 -6.06 0.56
N ASN A 100 -3.72 -6.10 -0.21
CA ASN A 100 -4.67 -7.19 -0.15
C ASN A 100 -4.10 -8.48 -0.77
N ASN A 101 -4.63 -9.63 -0.34
CA ASN A 101 -4.21 -10.94 -0.84
C ASN A 101 -4.22 -11.03 -2.36
N PHE A 102 -5.31 -10.56 -2.99
CA PHE A 102 -5.46 -10.64 -4.44
C PHE A 102 -4.44 -9.81 -5.21
N HIS A 103 -3.86 -8.77 -4.58
CA HIS A 103 -2.90 -7.85 -5.22
C HIS A 103 -1.45 -8.19 -4.88
N MET A 104 -1.21 -8.97 -3.84
CA MET A 104 0.13 -9.19 -3.26
C MET A 104 1.11 -9.76 -4.27
N TYR A 105 0.70 -10.77 -5.04
CA TYR A 105 1.60 -11.41 -5.99
C TYR A 105 2.16 -10.43 -7.02
N ARG A 106 1.29 -9.60 -7.59
CA ARG A 106 1.70 -8.59 -8.57
C ARG A 106 2.60 -7.51 -7.93
N ALA A 107 2.28 -7.08 -6.72
CA ALA A 107 3.10 -6.09 -6.01
C ALA A 107 4.52 -6.62 -5.76
N LEU A 108 4.65 -7.87 -5.33
CA LEU A 108 5.96 -8.49 -5.10
C LEU A 108 6.75 -8.68 -6.39
N LEU A 109 6.09 -9.03 -7.49
CA LEU A 109 6.75 -9.13 -8.80
C LEU A 109 7.28 -7.78 -9.28
N ILE A 110 6.48 -6.73 -9.12
CA ILE A 110 6.91 -5.36 -9.45
C ILE A 110 8.11 -4.99 -8.58
N GLY A 111 8.03 -5.25 -7.28
CA GLY A 111 9.13 -5.02 -6.35
C GLY A 111 10.41 -5.69 -6.81
N LYS A 112 10.34 -6.97 -7.17
CA LYS A 112 11.49 -7.73 -7.66
C LYS A 112 12.08 -7.12 -8.92
N LYS A 113 11.24 -6.74 -9.89
CA LYS A 113 11.68 -6.11 -11.14
C LYS A 113 12.46 -4.82 -10.90
N TYR A 114 12.02 -4.00 -9.95
CA TYR A 114 12.64 -2.71 -9.64
C TYR A 114 13.60 -2.77 -8.45
N LYS A 115 14.06 -3.95 -8.09
CA LYS A 115 15.07 -4.19 -7.05
C LYS A 115 14.66 -3.71 -5.66
N VAL A 116 13.39 -3.82 -5.34
CA VAL A 116 12.87 -3.62 -3.99
C VAL A 116 12.88 -4.97 -3.29
N ASN A 117 13.70 -5.10 -2.25
CA ASN A 117 13.76 -6.32 -1.44
C ASN A 117 12.55 -6.37 -0.51
N ALA A 118 11.50 -7.06 -0.93
CA ALA A 118 10.20 -6.99 -0.26
C ALA A 118 9.68 -8.36 0.18
N VAL A 119 8.98 -8.36 1.31
CA VAL A 119 8.17 -9.48 1.78
C VAL A 119 6.72 -9.01 1.92
N GLY A 120 5.78 -9.93 1.78
CA GLY A 120 4.36 -9.58 1.84
C GLY A 120 3.81 -9.59 3.26
N ILE A 121 3.00 -8.58 3.58
CA ILE A 121 2.16 -8.53 4.78
C ILE A 121 0.73 -8.42 4.30
N PRO A 122 0.04 -9.54 4.02
CA PRO A 122 -1.26 -9.49 3.37
C PRO A 122 -2.35 -9.04 4.33
N SER A 123 -3.22 -8.16 3.82
CA SER A 123 -4.49 -7.83 4.45
C SER A 123 -5.60 -8.69 3.85
N LYS A 124 -6.69 -8.85 4.61
CA LYS A 124 -7.86 -9.55 4.10
C LYS A 124 -8.53 -8.76 2.96
N SER A 125 -9.31 -9.45 2.15
CA SER A 125 -10.11 -8.87 1.08
C SER A 125 -11.60 -9.05 1.40
N ASN A 126 -12.44 -8.13 0.90
CA ASN A 126 -13.88 -8.32 0.98
C ASN A 126 -14.28 -9.45 0.02
N SER A 127 -14.82 -10.53 0.55
CA SER A 127 -15.20 -11.71 -0.23
C SER A 127 -16.26 -11.43 -1.30
N TYR A 128 -17.14 -10.44 -1.07
CA TYR A 128 -18.16 -10.05 -2.05
C TYR A 128 -17.53 -9.50 -3.34
N TYR A 129 -16.46 -8.72 -3.22
CA TYR A 129 -15.79 -8.11 -4.38
C TYR A 129 -14.62 -8.95 -4.90
N LEU A 130 -14.31 -10.07 -4.27
CA LEU A 130 -13.12 -10.85 -4.60
C LEU A 130 -13.08 -11.34 -6.05
N PRO A 131 -14.16 -11.85 -6.67
CA PRO A 131 -14.12 -12.26 -8.07
C PRO A 131 -13.74 -11.14 -9.03
N ASN A 132 -14.32 -9.94 -8.84
CA ASN A 132 -13.99 -8.78 -9.66
C ASN A 132 -12.56 -8.30 -9.44
N ASN A 133 -12.10 -8.31 -8.20
CA ASN A 133 -10.72 -7.94 -7.87
C ASN A 133 -9.71 -8.90 -8.47
N LEU A 134 -9.97 -10.20 -8.42
CA LEU A 134 -9.12 -11.21 -9.03
C LEU A 134 -9.06 -11.06 -10.55
N LEU A 135 -10.20 -10.82 -11.19
CA LEU A 135 -10.25 -10.62 -12.64
C LEU A 135 -9.44 -9.38 -13.05
N ARG A 136 -9.60 -8.28 -12.32
CA ARG A 136 -8.83 -7.06 -12.57
C ARG A 136 -7.32 -7.30 -12.41
N GLU A 137 -6.91 -8.07 -11.41
CA GLU A 137 -5.50 -8.41 -11.19
C GLU A 137 -4.94 -9.29 -12.32
N VAL A 138 -5.72 -10.21 -12.86
CA VAL A 138 -5.31 -11.01 -14.03
C VAL A 138 -5.00 -10.09 -15.22
N PHE A 139 -5.88 -9.14 -15.53
CA PHE A 139 -5.63 -8.19 -16.61
C PHE A 139 -4.43 -7.29 -16.32
N ALA A 140 -4.28 -6.81 -15.10
CA ALA A 140 -3.13 -5.99 -14.70
C ALA A 140 -1.81 -6.77 -14.81
N TYR A 141 -1.82 -8.04 -14.45
CA TYR A 141 -0.67 -8.93 -14.57
C TYR A 141 -0.28 -9.17 -16.03
N ILE A 142 -1.26 -9.42 -16.89
CA ILE A 142 -1.02 -9.57 -18.33
C ILE A 142 -0.38 -8.29 -18.89
N LYS A 143 -0.93 -7.13 -18.54
CA LYS A 143 -0.37 -5.84 -18.95
C LYS A 143 1.07 -5.68 -18.47
N PHE A 144 1.35 -6.05 -17.25
CA PHE A 144 2.70 -5.97 -16.66
C PHE A 144 3.70 -6.85 -17.43
N ILE A 145 3.31 -8.09 -17.79
CA ILE A 145 4.18 -8.99 -18.56
C ILE A 145 4.44 -8.46 -19.96
N ILE A 146 3.42 -7.92 -20.63
CA ILE A 146 3.51 -7.47 -22.03
C ILE A 146 4.24 -6.12 -22.13
N LEU A 147 3.87 -5.16 -21.29
CA LEU A 147 4.34 -3.77 -21.39
C LEU A 147 5.43 -3.42 -20.40
N GLY A 148 5.65 -4.26 -19.42
CA GLY A 148 6.70 -4.12 -18.43
C GLY A 148 6.60 -2.98 -17.50
#